data_e2282d7d1a080e0b8801caffe1b620f0
#
_entry.id   e2282d7d1a080e0b8801caffe1b620f0
#
_cell.length_a   1.000
_cell.length_b   1.000
_cell.length_c   1.000
_cell.angle_alpha   90.00
_cell.angle_beta   90.00
_cell.angle_gamma   90.00
#
_symmetry.space_group_name_H-M   'P 1'
#
loop_
_entity.id
_entity.type
_entity.pdbx_description
1 polymer ?
#
loop_
_entity_poly.entity_id
_entity_poly.type
_entity_poly.pdbx_seq_one_letter_code
_entity_poly.pdbx_strand_id
1 'polypeptide(L)'
;GLIFPRSSISKTDHYLRNSVGVIDSGYRGEIKIRMSTPLLGGVEYKEGDRIAQLIVMKLPWVNIEEVEELSDTDRGEGGFGSTGN
;
A
#
# COMPACT_ATOMS: atom_id res chain seq x y z
N GLY A 1 9.97 -1.80 -4.61
CA GLY A 1 9.28 -2.87 -3.92
C GLY A 1 8.03 -2.41 -3.19
N LEU A 2 7.12 -3.31 -3.02
CA LEU A 2 5.86 -3.05 -2.32
C LEU A 2 5.74 -3.99 -1.12
N ILE A 3 5.39 -3.43 0.03
CA ILE A 3 5.16 -4.19 1.25
C ILE A 3 3.67 -4.36 1.44
N PHE A 4 3.22 -5.59 1.45
CA PHE A 4 1.83 -5.95 1.72
C PHE A 4 1.73 -6.71 3.03
N PRO A 5 0.61 -6.61 3.74
CA PRO A 5 0.38 -7.54 4.83
C PRO A 5 0.18 -8.96 4.28
N ARG A 6 0.50 -9.94 5.09
CA ARG A 6 0.19 -11.33 4.75
C ARG A 6 -1.27 -11.62 5.02
N SER A 7 -1.84 -12.59 4.31
CA SER A 7 -3.25 -12.96 4.48
C SER A 7 -3.59 -13.37 5.92
N SER A 8 -2.63 -13.90 6.66
CA SER A 8 -2.82 -14.27 8.06
C SER A 8 -3.13 -13.09 8.98
N ILE A 9 -2.90 -11.85 8.53
CA ILE A 9 -3.27 -10.66 9.31
C ILE A 9 -4.77 -10.60 9.57
N SER A 10 -5.58 -11.23 8.71
CA SER A 10 -7.03 -11.30 8.89
C SER A 10 -7.46 -12.04 10.17
N LYS A 11 -6.55 -12.81 10.76
CA LYS A 11 -6.78 -13.52 12.03
C LYS A 11 -6.37 -12.68 13.24
N THR A 12 -5.97 -11.45 13.02
CA THR A 12 -5.53 -10.54 14.05
C THR A 12 -6.34 -9.24 13.97
N ASP A 13 -6.17 -8.38 14.96
CA ASP A 13 -6.73 -7.04 14.93
C ASP A 13 -5.69 -6.01 14.44
N HIS A 14 -4.54 -6.45 14.01
CA HIS A 14 -3.52 -5.58 13.46
C HIS A 14 -3.85 -5.14 12.04
N TYR A 15 -3.34 -4.00 11.66
CA TYR A 15 -3.33 -3.58 10.26
C TYR A 15 -2.08 -2.77 9.96
N LEU A 16 -1.67 -2.81 8.71
CA LEU A 16 -0.51 -2.05 8.24
C LEU A 16 -0.94 -0.57 8.11
N ARG A 17 -0.28 0.31 8.86
CA ARG A 17 -0.70 1.71 8.96
C ARG A 17 -0.70 2.47 7.64
N ASN A 18 0.21 2.15 6.76
CA ASN A 18 0.31 2.78 5.45
C ASN A 18 -0.29 1.94 4.32
N SER A 19 -1.13 0.98 4.64
CA SER A 19 -1.82 0.07 3.72
C SER A 19 -0.89 -0.76 2.85
N VAL A 20 -0.11 -0.12 1.98
CA VAL A 20 0.94 -0.73 1.17
C VAL A 20 2.17 0.17 1.29
N GLY A 21 3.25 -0.37 1.78
CA GLY A 21 4.50 0.35 1.87
C GLY A 21 5.23 0.35 0.52
N VAL A 22 5.65 1.50 0.07
CA VAL A 22 6.43 1.62 -1.17
C VAL A 22 7.90 1.80 -0.83
N ILE A 23 8.74 0.93 -1.37
CA ILE A 23 10.18 1.00 -1.20
C ILE A 23 10.81 1.41 -2.53
N ASP A 24 11.40 2.59 -2.54
CA ASP A 24 12.08 3.09 -3.74
C ASP A 24 13.36 2.32 -4.02
N SER A 25 13.72 2.23 -5.28
CA SER A 25 14.96 1.54 -5.69
C SER A 25 16.22 2.19 -5.12
N GLY A 26 16.16 3.48 -4.82
CA GLY A 26 17.27 4.22 -4.21
C GLY A 26 17.32 4.16 -2.70
N TYR A 27 16.32 3.56 -2.07
CA TYR A 27 16.28 3.49 -0.61
C TYR A 27 17.36 2.55 -0.06
N ARG A 28 18.12 3.03 0.90
CA ARG A 28 19.21 2.28 1.55
C ARG A 28 19.00 2.10 3.05
N GLY A 29 17.87 2.55 3.58
CA GLY A 29 17.55 2.41 4.98
C GLY A 29 17.00 1.05 5.34
N GLU A 30 16.73 0.86 6.61
CA GLU A 30 16.09 -0.33 7.13
C GLU A 30 14.62 -0.39 6.70
N ILE A 31 14.16 -1.55 6.29
CA ILE A 31 12.74 -1.78 6.02
C ILE A 31 12.03 -1.97 7.35
N LYS A 32 11.08 -1.08 7.62
CA LYS A 32 10.31 -1.10 8.86
C LYS A 32 8.84 -1.30 8.56
N ILE A 33 8.19 -2.06 9.41
CA ILE A 33 6.76 -2.32 9.34
C ILE A 33 6.08 -1.60 10.50
N ARG A 34 5.15 -0.71 10.18
CA ARG A 34 4.34 -0.03 11.19
C ARG A 34 2.95 -0.64 11.22
N MET A 35 2.60 -1.18 12.35
CA MET A 35 1.30 -1.80 12.58
C MET A 35 0.52 -1.00 13.60
N SER A 36 -0.78 -1.00 13.46
CA SER A 36 -1.68 -0.52 14.50
C SER A 36 -2.48 -1.69 15.05
N THR A 37 -2.80 -1.62 16.33
CA THR A 37 -3.60 -2.62 17.00
C THR A 37 -4.65 -1.92 17.87
N PRO A 38 -5.77 -2.58 18.16
CA PRO A 38 -6.70 -2.08 19.16
C PRO A 38 -6.04 -1.94 20.53
N LEU A 39 -6.55 -1.04 21.34
CA LEU A 39 -6.03 -0.80 22.69
C LEU A 39 -6.20 -1.99 23.62
N LEU A 40 -7.19 -2.84 23.37
CA LEU A 40 -7.58 -3.93 24.25
C LEU A 40 -7.22 -5.29 23.63
N GLY A 41 -6.06 -5.74 23.96
CA GLY A 41 -5.66 -7.09 23.60
C GLY A 41 -5.37 -7.28 22.12
N GLY A 42 -5.27 -8.52 21.73
CA GLY A 42 -4.94 -8.94 20.39
C GLY A 42 -3.69 -9.79 20.38
N VAL A 43 -3.38 -10.32 19.23
CA VAL A 43 -2.19 -11.14 19.03
C VAL A 43 -0.99 -10.21 18.85
N GLU A 44 0.04 -10.40 19.67
CA GLU A 44 1.30 -9.71 19.48
C GLU A 44 2.19 -10.48 18.51
N TYR A 45 2.83 -9.74 17.59
CA TYR A 45 3.88 -10.30 16.79
C TYR A 45 5.19 -10.40 17.58
N LYS A 46 5.90 -11.46 17.38
CA LYS A 46 7.18 -11.74 18.04
C LYS A 46 8.27 -11.84 17.01
N GLU A 47 9.51 -11.70 17.46
CA GLU A 47 10.68 -11.91 16.62
C GLU A 47 10.60 -13.28 15.94
N GLY A 48 10.85 -13.31 14.65
CA GLY A 48 10.75 -14.50 13.84
C GLY A 48 9.39 -14.72 13.18
N ASP A 49 8.37 -13.99 13.59
CA ASP A 49 7.05 -14.10 12.96
C ASP A 49 7.07 -13.51 11.56
N ARG A 50 6.24 -14.09 10.71
CA ARG A 50 6.04 -13.61 9.35
C ARG A 50 4.88 -12.63 9.33
N ILE A 51 5.16 -11.33 9.21
CA ILE A 51 4.15 -10.28 9.37
C ILE A 51 3.77 -9.60 8.07
N ALA A 52 4.63 -9.65 7.07
CA ALA A 52 4.41 -8.95 5.80
C ALA A 52 5.12 -9.70 4.67
N GLN A 53 4.88 -9.24 3.46
CA GLN A 53 5.54 -9.79 2.27
C GLN A 53 5.99 -8.65 1.37
N LEU A 54 7.14 -8.84 0.75
CA LEU A 54 7.72 -7.88 -0.18
C LEU A 54 7.53 -8.39 -1.60
N ILE A 55 6.95 -7.56 -2.45
CA ILE A 55 6.83 -7.83 -3.87
C ILE A 55 7.71 -6.82 -4.62
N VAL A 56 8.64 -7.32 -5.41
CA VAL A 56 9.50 -6.47 -6.23
C VAL A 56 8.89 -6.38 -7.62
N MET A 57 8.57 -5.16 -8.03
CA MET A 57 7.98 -4.90 -9.33
C MET A 57 8.79 -3.89 -10.10
N LYS A 58 8.83 -4.07 -11.41
CA LYS A 58 9.40 -3.10 -12.31
C LYS A 58 8.34 -2.03 -12.59
N LEU A 59 8.65 -0.76 -12.32
CA LEU A 59 7.74 0.32 -12.64
C LEU A 59 7.85 0.68 -14.11
N PRO A 60 6.73 0.93 -14.79
CA PRO A 60 6.78 1.42 -16.17
C PRO A 60 7.38 2.82 -16.20
N TRP A 61 8.15 3.08 -17.25
CA TRP A 61 8.66 4.42 -17.49
C TRP A 61 7.54 5.27 -18.08
N VAL A 62 7.20 6.37 -17.42
CA VAL A 62 6.15 7.27 -17.91
C VAL A 62 6.67 8.69 -18.00
N ASN A 63 6.21 9.40 -19.02
CA ASN A 63 6.40 10.83 -19.15
C ASN A 63 5.14 11.52 -18.67
N ILE A 64 5.31 12.52 -17.81
CA ILE A 64 4.22 13.36 -17.35
C ILE A 64 4.26 14.62 -18.19
N GLU A 65 3.15 14.91 -18.87
CA GLU A 65 3.02 16.08 -19.71
C GLU A 65 1.97 17.03 -19.10
N GLU A 66 2.35 18.28 -18.94
CA GLU A 66 1.43 19.31 -18.50
C GLU A 66 0.62 19.82 -19.70
N VAL A 67 -0.70 19.77 -19.57
CA VAL A 67 -1.62 20.23 -20.62
C VAL A 67 -2.61 21.22 -20.03
N GLU A 68 -3.06 22.18 -20.86
CA GLU A 68 -4.05 23.16 -20.42
C GLU A 68 -5.44 22.56 -20.30
N GLU A 69 -5.73 21.57 -21.11
CA GLU A 69 -7.03 20.94 -21.17
C GLU A 69 -6.87 19.44 -21.39
N LEU A 70 -7.59 18.65 -20.59
CA LEU A 70 -7.60 17.20 -20.69
C LEU A 70 -8.59 16.75 -21.77
N SER A 71 -8.26 15.64 -22.42
CA SER A 71 -9.17 14.98 -23.34
C SER A 71 -10.42 14.48 -22.61
N ASP A 72 -11.56 14.53 -23.31
CA ASP A 72 -12.77 13.97 -22.75
C ASP A 72 -12.67 12.44 -22.61
N THR A 73 -13.22 11.94 -21.53
CA THR A 73 -13.33 10.51 -21.25
C THR A 73 -14.72 10.21 -20.70
N ASP A 74 -15.10 8.94 -20.73
CA ASP A 74 -16.38 8.51 -20.16
C ASP A 74 -16.53 8.84 -18.69
N ARG A 75 -15.41 8.91 -17.96
CA ARG A 75 -15.39 9.26 -16.55
C ARG A 75 -15.34 10.76 -16.31
N GLY A 76 -14.69 11.52 -17.21
CA GLY A 76 -14.48 12.94 -17.06
C GLY A 76 -13.78 13.26 -15.73
N GLU A 77 -14.36 14.17 -14.95
CA GLU A 77 -13.87 14.57 -13.64
C GLU A 77 -14.36 13.63 -12.51
N GLY A 78 -15.07 12.59 -12.87
CA GLY A 78 -15.61 11.66 -11.88
C GLY A 78 -14.53 11.01 -11.01
N GLY A 79 -14.83 10.90 -9.75
CA GLY A 79 -13.97 10.28 -8.75
C GLY A 79 -14.76 9.25 -7.95
N PHE A 80 -14.54 9.20 -6.71
CA PHE A 80 -15.08 8.22 -5.76
C PHE A 80 -16.49 7.72 -6.08
N GLY A 81 -16.59 6.48 -6.59
CA GLY A 81 -17.86 5.85 -6.85
C GLY A 81 -18.59 6.32 -8.11
N SER A 82 -17.98 7.18 -8.92
CA SER A 82 -18.62 7.74 -10.11
C SER A 82 -18.95 6.70 -11.19
N THR A 83 -18.26 5.57 -11.18
CA THR A 83 -18.36 4.56 -12.24
C THR A 83 -19.13 3.31 -11.84
N GLY A 84 -19.59 3.17 -10.64
CA GLY A 84 -20.18 1.89 -10.31
C GLY A 84 -20.99 1.78 -9.04
N ASN A 85 -21.04 2.80 -8.27
CA ASN A 85 -21.73 2.65 -6.97
C ASN A 85 -22.90 3.57 -6.85
#